data_148bc72bebdd84f741169fce58ee4387
#
_entry.id   148bc72bebdd84f741169fce58ee4387
#
_cell.length_a   1.000
_cell.length_b   1.000
_cell.length_c   1.000
_cell.angle_alpha   90.00
_cell.angle_beta   90.00
_cell.angle_gamma   90.00
#
_symmetry.space_group_name_H-M   'P 1'
#
loop_
_entity.id
_entity.type
_entity.pdbx_description
1 polymer ?
#
loop_
_entity_poly.entity_id
_entity_poly.type
_entity_poly.pdbx_seq_one_letter_code
_entity_poly.pdbx_strand_id
1 'polypeptide(L)'
;MSSTEEIGKTTTTTSQLYLNFSFFKVDPKWRWLNEIGKEEAAKEFLGLIEVASTKMKIRTYSTLGLRDDAEFMLWMISDSIEKMQILASKIYSTVLGKYVEPSQIYLSASRASLYSNKVVPGFAMDEPPMKYVIVYPFVKSREWYLLPFEERRKMMEEHIMVGRKFPQVRLNTSYSFGIDDQDFMLA
;
A
#
# COMPACT_ATOMS: atom_id res chain seq x y z
N MET A 1 34.89 -39.08 18.36
CA MET A 1 34.21 -38.91 17.08
C MET A 1 32.78 -38.47 17.40
N SER A 2 32.53 -37.20 17.39
CA SER A 2 31.20 -36.61 17.62
C SER A 2 30.89 -35.74 16.44
N SER A 3 29.94 -36.17 15.63
CA SER A 3 29.47 -35.49 14.43
C SER A 3 28.44 -34.45 14.87
N THR A 4 28.79 -33.19 14.77
CA THR A 4 27.85 -32.08 14.96
C THR A 4 27.14 -31.86 13.62
N GLU A 5 25.89 -32.28 13.50
CA GLU A 5 25.02 -31.93 12.37
C GLU A 5 24.61 -30.45 12.53
N GLU A 6 25.16 -29.62 11.68
CA GLU A 6 24.63 -28.26 11.43
C GLU A 6 23.32 -28.38 10.68
N ILE A 7 22.20 -28.14 11.39
CA ILE A 7 20.89 -27.96 10.79
C ILE A 7 20.90 -26.61 10.10
N GLY A 8 21.11 -26.62 8.79
CA GLY A 8 20.99 -25.45 7.93
C GLY A 8 19.57 -24.86 7.98
N LYS A 9 19.37 -23.79 8.76
CA LYS A 9 18.19 -22.97 8.66
C LYS A 9 18.20 -22.26 7.31
N THR A 10 17.44 -22.78 6.36
CA THR A 10 17.13 -22.06 5.12
C THR A 10 16.27 -20.83 5.49
N THR A 11 16.92 -19.71 5.71
CA THR A 11 16.26 -18.41 5.85
C THR A 11 15.71 -18.05 4.47
N THR A 12 14.44 -18.31 4.25
CA THR A 12 13.71 -17.74 3.10
C THR A 12 13.67 -16.24 3.31
N THR A 13 14.61 -15.52 2.72
CA THR A 13 14.64 -14.05 2.72
C THR A 13 13.48 -13.58 1.86
N THR A 14 12.35 -13.31 2.48
CA THR A 14 11.24 -12.62 1.80
C THR A 14 11.78 -11.24 1.42
N SER A 15 11.85 -10.96 0.13
CA SER A 15 12.32 -9.67 -0.37
C SER A 15 11.47 -8.54 0.24
N GLN A 16 12.14 -7.45 0.63
CA GLN A 16 11.47 -6.24 1.13
C GLN A 16 10.47 -5.75 0.07
N LEU A 17 9.23 -5.52 0.47
CA LEU A 17 8.23 -4.87 -0.37
C LEU A 17 7.96 -3.46 0.14
N TYR A 18 7.83 -2.54 -0.79
CA TYR A 18 7.39 -1.17 -0.56
C TYR A 18 5.94 -1.02 -1.02
N LEU A 19 5.17 -0.22 -0.29
CA LEU A 19 3.80 0.09 -0.60
C LEU A 19 3.66 1.60 -0.73
N ASN A 20 3.00 2.03 -1.79
CA ASN A 20 2.69 3.44 -2.00
C ASN A 20 1.19 3.58 -2.24
N PHE A 21 0.57 4.53 -1.54
CA PHE A 21 -0.82 4.92 -1.70
C PHE A 21 -0.83 6.36 -2.21
N SER A 22 -1.03 6.53 -3.51
CA SER A 22 -1.09 7.85 -4.16
C SER A 22 -2.53 8.22 -4.46
N PHE A 23 -3.01 9.28 -3.83
CA PHE A 23 -4.32 9.87 -4.06
C PHE A 23 -4.17 11.05 -5.02
N PHE A 24 -5.07 11.14 -6.00
CA PHE A 24 -5.02 12.14 -7.04
C PHE A 24 -6.28 12.99 -7.08
N LYS A 25 -6.08 14.31 -7.09
CA LYS A 25 -7.08 15.32 -7.34
C LYS A 25 -7.11 15.61 -8.84
N VAL A 26 -8.31 15.63 -9.42
CA VAL A 26 -8.50 15.98 -10.83
C VAL A 26 -8.85 17.46 -10.96
N ASP A 27 -8.06 18.22 -11.76
CA ASP A 27 -8.35 19.62 -12.08
C ASP A 27 -9.75 19.73 -12.71
N PRO A 28 -10.62 20.66 -12.26
CA PRO A 28 -11.91 20.90 -12.87
C PRO A 28 -11.87 21.16 -14.38
N LYS A 29 -10.76 21.66 -14.94
CA LYS A 29 -10.55 21.83 -16.38
C LYS A 29 -10.71 20.52 -17.17
N TRP A 30 -10.43 19.37 -16.55
CA TRP A 30 -10.70 18.06 -17.15
C TRP A 30 -12.14 17.92 -17.64
N ARG A 31 -13.10 18.51 -16.94
CA ARG A 31 -14.53 18.44 -17.27
C ARG A 31 -14.86 19.15 -18.58
N TRP A 32 -14.02 20.12 -19.01
CA TRP A 32 -14.19 20.90 -20.22
C TRP A 32 -13.62 20.24 -21.47
N LEU A 33 -12.85 19.17 -21.34
CA LEU A 33 -12.42 18.39 -22.48
C LEU A 33 -13.61 17.71 -23.15
N ASN A 34 -13.54 17.59 -24.49
CA ASN A 34 -14.52 16.80 -25.23
C ASN A 34 -14.37 15.31 -24.91
N GLU A 35 -15.40 14.54 -25.18
CA GLU A 35 -15.42 13.10 -24.82
C GLU A 35 -14.32 12.31 -25.53
N ILE A 36 -14.04 12.60 -26.80
CA ILE A 36 -12.96 11.93 -27.58
C ILE A 36 -11.60 12.13 -26.88
N GLY A 37 -11.28 13.39 -26.48
CA GLY A 37 -10.03 13.69 -25.79
C GLY A 37 -9.92 13.02 -24.42
N LYS A 38 -11.04 12.88 -23.68
CA LYS A 38 -11.08 12.15 -22.42
C LYS A 38 -10.85 10.66 -22.62
N GLU A 39 -11.47 10.06 -23.62
CA GLU A 39 -11.31 8.64 -23.95
C GLU A 39 -9.86 8.32 -24.36
N GLU A 40 -9.25 9.14 -25.20
CA GLU A 40 -7.86 8.97 -25.63
C GLU A 40 -6.90 9.09 -24.44
N ALA A 41 -7.07 10.10 -23.58
CA ALA A 41 -6.28 10.28 -22.39
C ALA A 41 -6.45 9.13 -21.37
N ALA A 42 -7.67 8.61 -21.23
CA ALA A 42 -7.94 7.45 -20.39
C ALA A 42 -7.27 6.17 -20.95
N LYS A 43 -7.31 5.95 -22.26
CA LYS A 43 -6.62 4.82 -22.92
C LYS A 43 -5.11 4.90 -22.73
N GLU A 44 -4.52 6.09 -22.91
CA GLU A 44 -3.09 6.32 -22.68
C GLU A 44 -2.71 5.96 -21.23
N PHE A 45 -3.45 6.48 -20.26
CA PHE A 45 -3.22 6.26 -18.84
C PHE A 45 -3.37 4.78 -18.46
N LEU A 46 -4.46 4.13 -18.91
CA LEU A 46 -4.69 2.70 -18.65
C LEU A 46 -3.61 1.82 -19.26
N GLY A 47 -3.17 2.08 -20.49
CA GLY A 47 -2.07 1.37 -21.13
C GLY A 47 -0.76 1.51 -20.35
N LEU A 48 -0.50 2.69 -19.77
CA LEU A 48 0.65 2.90 -18.88
C LEU A 48 0.55 2.04 -17.61
N ILE A 49 -0.64 2.00 -16.98
CA ILE A 49 -0.88 1.18 -15.77
C ILE A 49 -0.75 -0.31 -16.09
N GLU A 50 -1.26 -0.78 -17.22
CA GLU A 50 -1.13 -2.18 -17.67
C GLU A 50 0.34 -2.58 -17.83
N VAL A 51 1.14 -1.77 -18.53
CA VAL A 51 2.58 -2.00 -18.68
C VAL A 51 3.30 -2.01 -17.32
N ALA A 52 2.97 -1.08 -16.43
CA ALA A 52 3.58 -1.04 -15.09
C ALA A 52 3.17 -2.24 -14.24
N SER A 53 1.94 -2.75 -14.42
CA SER A 53 1.42 -3.91 -13.70
C SER A 53 2.15 -5.23 -14.01
N THR A 54 2.91 -5.28 -15.11
CA THR A 54 3.81 -6.42 -15.40
C THR A 54 5.06 -6.45 -14.51
N LYS A 55 5.39 -5.33 -13.83
CA LYS A 55 6.62 -5.16 -13.04
C LYS A 55 6.37 -4.97 -11.55
N MET A 56 5.14 -4.63 -11.15
CA MET A 56 4.72 -4.43 -9.77
C MET A 56 3.20 -4.64 -9.67
N LYS A 57 2.70 -4.91 -8.48
CA LYS A 57 1.25 -4.99 -8.26
C LYS A 57 0.67 -3.58 -8.15
N ILE A 58 -0.35 -3.27 -8.97
CA ILE A 58 -1.06 -2.00 -8.93
C ILE A 58 -2.56 -2.29 -8.78
N ARG A 59 -3.20 -1.58 -7.87
CA ARG A 59 -4.65 -1.57 -7.69
C ARG A 59 -5.15 -0.14 -7.80
N THR A 60 -6.26 0.04 -8.50
CA THR A 60 -6.88 1.35 -8.71
C THR A 60 -8.23 1.40 -8.02
N TYR A 61 -8.53 2.52 -7.39
CA TYR A 61 -9.79 2.74 -6.68
C TYR A 61 -10.33 4.13 -6.98
N SER A 62 -11.63 4.22 -7.24
CA SER A 62 -12.33 5.49 -7.36
C SER A 62 -12.69 6.02 -5.97
N THR A 63 -12.39 7.28 -5.73
CA THR A 63 -12.84 8.01 -4.54
C THR A 63 -13.83 9.12 -4.90
N LEU A 64 -14.26 9.14 -6.17
CA LEU A 64 -15.17 10.14 -6.72
C LEU A 64 -16.47 10.20 -5.91
N GLY A 65 -16.77 11.40 -5.38
CA GLY A 65 -17.94 11.64 -4.53
C GLY A 65 -17.83 11.09 -3.11
N LEU A 66 -16.71 10.42 -2.75
CA LEU A 66 -16.45 9.91 -1.41
C LEU A 66 -15.41 10.75 -0.65
N ARG A 67 -14.56 11.50 -1.39
CA ARG A 67 -13.57 12.43 -0.84
C ARG A 67 -13.66 13.77 -1.57
N ASP A 68 -13.31 14.84 -0.87
CA ASP A 68 -13.26 16.21 -1.42
C ASP A 68 -11.87 16.55 -1.98
N ASP A 69 -10.87 15.79 -1.58
CA ASP A 69 -9.45 16.03 -1.90
C ASP A 69 -8.88 15.07 -2.96
N ALA A 70 -9.63 14.04 -3.40
CA ALA A 70 -9.16 13.09 -4.41
C ALA A 70 -10.32 12.42 -5.15
N GLU A 71 -10.14 12.17 -6.45
CA GLU A 71 -11.09 11.43 -7.30
C GLU A 71 -10.69 9.97 -7.51
N PHE A 72 -9.38 9.64 -7.40
CA PHE A 72 -8.94 8.25 -7.47
C PHE A 72 -7.64 8.02 -6.70
N MET A 73 -7.36 6.75 -6.43
CA MET A 73 -6.15 6.30 -5.75
C MET A 73 -5.48 5.17 -6.53
N LEU A 74 -4.15 5.20 -6.57
CA LEU A 74 -3.30 4.08 -6.94
C LEU A 74 -2.69 3.47 -5.68
N TRP A 75 -2.86 2.16 -5.50
CA TRP A 75 -2.12 1.38 -4.51
C TRP A 75 -1.09 0.52 -5.22
N MET A 76 0.18 0.89 -5.06
CA MET A 76 1.33 0.23 -5.68
C MET A 76 2.08 -0.61 -4.66
N ILE A 77 2.48 -1.83 -5.04
CA ILE A 77 3.30 -2.73 -4.23
C ILE A 77 4.45 -3.23 -5.10
N SER A 78 5.68 -3.00 -4.67
CA SER A 78 6.89 -3.32 -5.43
C SER A 78 8.06 -3.68 -4.52
N ASP A 79 9.01 -4.40 -5.06
CA ASP A 79 10.32 -4.65 -4.47
C ASP A 79 11.30 -3.48 -4.64
N SER A 80 10.91 -2.42 -5.39
CA SER A 80 11.74 -1.26 -5.70
C SER A 80 10.92 0.02 -5.73
N ILE A 81 11.40 1.04 -5.02
CA ILE A 81 10.84 2.40 -5.00
C ILE A 81 11.05 3.08 -6.37
N GLU A 82 12.16 2.79 -7.03
CA GLU A 82 12.50 3.37 -8.34
C GLU A 82 11.46 2.99 -9.40
N LYS A 83 10.90 1.78 -9.35
CA LYS A 83 9.80 1.39 -10.25
C LYS A 83 8.57 2.29 -10.06
N MET A 84 8.25 2.64 -8.80
CA MET A 84 7.16 3.56 -8.48
C MET A 84 7.44 4.98 -8.97
N GLN A 85 8.68 5.47 -8.79
CA GLN A 85 9.11 6.79 -9.28
C GLN A 85 9.06 6.88 -10.80
N ILE A 86 9.49 5.83 -11.51
CA ILE A 86 9.40 5.75 -12.97
C ILE A 86 7.93 5.82 -13.42
N LEU A 87 7.02 5.11 -12.74
CA LEU A 87 5.61 5.19 -13.05
C LEU A 87 5.05 6.59 -12.80
N ALA A 88 5.35 7.20 -11.66
CA ALA A 88 4.91 8.56 -11.34
C ALA A 88 5.38 9.58 -12.40
N SER A 89 6.64 9.52 -12.79
CA SER A 89 7.19 10.38 -13.87
C SER A 89 6.43 10.20 -15.19
N LYS A 90 6.10 8.96 -15.55
CA LYS A 90 5.34 8.67 -16.77
C LYS A 90 3.88 9.15 -16.67
N ILE A 91 3.24 9.01 -15.51
CA ILE A 91 1.88 9.52 -15.28
C ILE A 91 1.83 11.01 -15.58
N TYR A 92 2.75 11.80 -15.04
CA TYR A 92 2.79 13.25 -15.27
C TYR A 92 3.11 13.63 -16.72
N SER A 93 3.62 12.70 -17.52
CA SER A 93 3.87 12.91 -18.96
C SER A 93 2.65 12.60 -19.84
N THR A 94 1.60 11.97 -19.30
CA THR A 94 0.37 11.65 -20.03
C THR A 94 -0.54 12.88 -20.19
N VAL A 95 -1.52 12.78 -21.09
CA VAL A 95 -2.55 13.82 -21.22
C VAL A 95 -3.33 13.97 -19.92
N LEU A 96 -3.77 12.87 -19.30
CA LEU A 96 -4.45 12.91 -17.99
C LEU A 96 -3.54 13.50 -16.92
N GLY A 97 -2.24 13.22 -16.96
CA GLY A 97 -1.24 13.72 -16.02
C GLY A 97 -1.16 15.24 -15.94
N LYS A 98 -1.58 15.97 -16.99
CA LYS A 98 -1.68 17.44 -17.00
C LYS A 98 -2.86 17.98 -16.19
N TYR A 99 -3.80 17.13 -15.84
CA TYR A 99 -5.03 17.45 -15.13
C TYR A 99 -5.13 16.78 -13.77
N VAL A 100 -4.08 16.12 -13.29
CA VAL A 100 -4.07 15.48 -11.98
C VAL A 100 -2.93 15.99 -11.12
N GLU A 101 -3.22 16.18 -9.86
CA GLU A 101 -2.25 16.52 -8.84
C GLU A 101 -2.31 15.49 -7.71
N PRO A 102 -1.16 15.08 -7.13
CA PRO A 102 -1.20 14.26 -5.94
C PRO A 102 -1.71 15.09 -4.77
N SER A 103 -2.81 14.66 -4.17
CA SER A 103 -3.34 15.29 -2.95
C SER A 103 -2.68 14.72 -1.70
N GLN A 104 -2.45 13.41 -1.69
CA GLN A 104 -1.77 12.69 -0.61
C GLN A 104 -0.97 11.54 -1.18
N ILE A 105 0.23 11.33 -0.65
CA ILE A 105 1.06 10.16 -0.96
C ILE A 105 1.56 9.58 0.35
N TYR A 106 1.34 8.29 0.57
CA TYR A 106 1.86 7.57 1.73
C TYR A 106 2.79 6.47 1.27
N LEU A 107 4.00 6.45 1.83
CA LEU A 107 5.00 5.43 1.58
C LEU A 107 5.20 4.56 2.82
N SER A 108 5.29 3.27 2.63
CA SER A 108 5.52 2.29 3.69
C SER A 108 6.25 1.06 3.17
N ALA A 109 6.69 0.20 4.06
CA ALA A 109 7.40 -1.02 3.73
C ALA A 109 6.82 -2.23 4.46
N SER A 110 6.95 -3.41 3.87
CA SER A 110 6.62 -4.66 4.54
C SER A 110 7.63 -4.95 5.64
N ARG A 111 7.14 -5.49 6.74
CA ARG A 111 7.96 -5.97 7.85
C ARG A 111 7.27 -7.14 8.55
N ALA A 112 8.05 -8.12 9.01
CA ALA A 112 7.53 -9.16 9.87
C ALA A 112 7.00 -8.56 11.18
N SER A 113 5.79 -8.95 11.56
CA SER A 113 5.21 -8.51 12.82
C SER A 113 5.90 -9.20 14.00
N LEU A 114 6.22 -8.45 15.04
CA LEU A 114 6.71 -9.00 16.32
C LEU A 114 5.61 -9.71 17.13
N TYR A 115 4.34 -9.50 16.73
CA TYR A 115 3.16 -9.97 17.48
C TYR A 115 2.33 -11.02 16.71
N SER A 116 2.76 -11.41 15.52
CA SER A 116 2.03 -12.34 14.66
C SER A 116 3.00 -13.30 13.96
N ASN A 117 2.63 -14.57 13.90
CA ASN A 117 3.39 -15.60 13.19
C ASN A 117 3.12 -15.61 11.67
N LYS A 118 2.40 -14.62 11.13
CA LYS A 118 2.19 -14.51 9.67
C LYS A 118 3.52 -14.14 9.00
N VAL A 119 4.04 -15.06 8.20
CA VAL A 119 5.31 -14.88 7.47
C VAL A 119 5.11 -13.98 6.24
N VAL A 120 3.95 -14.10 5.56
CA VAL A 120 3.64 -13.35 4.34
C VAL A 120 2.51 -12.36 4.61
N PRO A 121 2.72 -11.06 4.35
CA PRO A 121 1.65 -10.07 4.44
C PRO A 121 0.53 -10.35 3.44
N GLY A 122 -0.74 -10.09 3.81
CA GLY A 122 -1.89 -10.35 2.95
C GLY A 122 -1.84 -9.61 1.60
N PHE A 123 -1.28 -8.39 1.57
CA PHE A 123 -1.10 -7.64 0.32
C PHE A 123 -0.10 -8.27 -0.66
N ALA A 124 0.83 -9.11 -0.16
CA ALA A 124 1.78 -9.83 -1.00
C ALA A 124 1.20 -11.13 -1.58
N MET A 125 0.06 -11.61 -1.03
CA MET A 125 -0.63 -12.77 -1.56
C MET A 125 -1.34 -12.42 -2.87
N ASP A 126 -1.47 -13.40 -3.75
CA ASP A 126 -2.19 -13.24 -5.02
C ASP A 126 -3.70 -13.48 -4.84
N GLU A 127 -4.29 -12.74 -3.91
CA GLU A 127 -5.72 -12.78 -3.64
C GLU A 127 -6.45 -11.70 -4.46
N PRO A 128 -7.67 -11.99 -4.93
CA PRO A 128 -8.48 -11.00 -5.63
C PRO A 128 -8.76 -9.80 -4.71
N PRO A 129 -8.86 -8.58 -5.28
CA PRO A 129 -9.19 -7.39 -4.50
C PRO A 129 -10.58 -7.52 -3.87
N MET A 130 -10.74 -6.93 -2.68
CA MET A 130 -12.05 -6.75 -2.07
C MET A 130 -12.82 -5.64 -2.81
N LYS A 131 -14.15 -5.65 -2.70
CA LYS A 131 -15.02 -4.64 -3.31
C LYS A 131 -14.73 -3.22 -2.81
N TYR A 132 -14.34 -3.08 -1.55
CA TYR A 132 -14.03 -1.81 -0.91
C TYR A 132 -12.65 -1.87 -0.28
N VAL A 133 -11.98 -0.73 -0.22
CA VAL A 133 -10.74 -0.52 0.54
C VAL A 133 -10.91 0.70 1.43
N ILE A 134 -10.42 0.59 2.66
CA ILE A 134 -10.30 1.71 3.60
C ILE A 134 -8.81 1.88 3.86
N VAL A 135 -8.26 3.04 3.52
CA VAL A 135 -6.83 3.34 3.68
C VAL A 135 -6.69 4.50 4.65
N TYR A 136 -5.84 4.32 5.66
CA TYR A 136 -5.55 5.40 6.61
C TYR A 136 -4.17 5.27 7.23
N PRO A 137 -3.49 6.41 7.49
CA PRO A 137 -2.29 6.46 8.30
C PRO A 137 -2.64 6.16 9.77
N PHE A 138 -1.73 5.52 10.48
CA PHE A 138 -1.91 5.17 11.87
C PHE A 138 -0.63 5.44 12.67
N VAL A 139 -0.80 6.02 13.84
CA VAL A 139 0.26 6.32 14.81
C VAL A 139 -0.16 5.76 16.17
N LYS A 140 0.75 5.12 16.87
CA LYS A 140 0.57 4.76 18.28
C LYS A 140 1.08 5.86 19.17
N SER A 141 0.51 5.98 20.37
CA SER A 141 1.00 6.96 21.34
C SER A 141 2.44 6.63 21.79
N ARG A 142 3.19 7.64 22.19
CA ARG A 142 4.56 7.46 22.67
C ARG A 142 4.60 6.59 23.92
N GLU A 143 3.61 6.75 24.80
CA GLU A 143 3.45 5.97 26.03
C GLU A 143 3.35 4.48 25.72
N TRP A 144 2.64 4.10 24.64
CA TRP A 144 2.54 2.70 24.22
C TRP A 144 3.92 2.10 23.91
N TYR A 145 4.82 2.84 23.27
CA TYR A 145 6.17 2.38 22.95
C TYR A 145 7.06 2.24 24.20
N LEU A 146 6.76 2.99 25.27
CA LEU A 146 7.48 2.92 26.53
C LEU A 146 7.04 1.75 27.43
N LEU A 147 5.89 1.13 27.13
CA LEU A 147 5.43 -0.04 27.88
C LEU A 147 6.41 -1.23 27.72
N PRO A 148 6.55 -2.08 28.74
CA PRO A 148 7.26 -3.34 28.63
C PRO A 148 6.74 -4.19 27.45
N PHE A 149 7.63 -4.96 26.83
CA PHE A 149 7.23 -5.75 25.63
C PHE A 149 6.07 -6.71 25.91
N GLU A 150 6.06 -7.34 27.10
CA GLU A 150 4.99 -8.27 27.46
C GLU A 150 3.61 -7.62 27.58
N GLU A 151 3.53 -6.40 28.09
CA GLU A 151 2.28 -5.64 28.13
C GLU A 151 1.81 -5.31 26.72
N ARG A 152 2.71 -4.82 25.87
CA ARG A 152 2.39 -4.56 24.44
C ARG A 152 1.95 -5.81 23.73
N ARG A 153 2.59 -6.95 24.00
CA ARG A 153 2.23 -8.24 23.42
C ARG A 153 0.82 -8.66 23.82
N LYS A 154 0.47 -8.57 25.09
CA LYS A 154 -0.89 -8.87 25.61
C LYS A 154 -1.95 -8.00 24.95
N MET A 155 -1.73 -6.69 24.85
CA MET A 155 -2.65 -5.77 24.16
C MET A 155 -2.84 -6.15 22.69
N MET A 156 -1.75 -6.51 22.00
CA MET A 156 -1.81 -6.91 20.59
C MET A 156 -2.47 -8.27 20.39
N GLU A 157 -2.30 -9.23 21.29
CA GLU A 157 -2.98 -10.52 21.27
C GLU A 157 -4.50 -10.32 21.42
N GLU A 158 -4.92 -9.49 22.36
CA GLU A 158 -6.34 -9.12 22.54
C GLU A 158 -6.91 -8.46 21.29
N HIS A 159 -6.20 -7.48 20.71
CA HIS A 159 -6.57 -6.82 19.46
C HIS A 159 -6.73 -7.83 18.31
N ILE A 160 -5.80 -8.76 18.16
CA ILE A 160 -5.86 -9.81 17.14
C ILE A 160 -7.06 -10.73 17.36
N MET A 161 -7.36 -11.10 18.63
CA MET A 161 -8.52 -11.93 18.94
C MET A 161 -9.83 -11.25 18.58
N VAL A 162 -9.94 -9.94 18.83
CA VAL A 162 -11.12 -9.14 18.43
C VAL A 162 -11.21 -9.09 16.90
N GLY A 163 -10.13 -8.83 16.19
CA GLY A 163 -10.12 -8.79 14.73
C GLY A 163 -10.55 -10.12 14.08
N ARG A 164 -10.21 -11.26 14.68
CA ARG A 164 -10.62 -12.59 14.19
C ARG A 164 -12.14 -12.83 14.20
N LYS A 165 -12.90 -12.03 14.95
CA LYS A 165 -14.37 -12.10 14.96
C LYS A 165 -14.98 -11.54 13.67
N PHE A 166 -14.18 -10.84 12.85
CA PHE A 166 -14.60 -10.20 11.61
C PHE A 166 -13.80 -10.74 10.41
N PRO A 167 -13.96 -12.04 10.06
CA PRO A 167 -13.17 -12.67 9.00
C PRO A 167 -13.41 -12.06 7.61
N GLN A 168 -14.52 -11.34 7.43
CA GLN A 168 -14.84 -10.60 6.20
C GLN A 168 -13.99 -9.33 6.00
N VAL A 169 -13.24 -8.88 7.02
CA VAL A 169 -12.34 -7.75 6.95
C VAL A 169 -10.91 -8.26 6.80
N ARG A 170 -10.26 -7.92 5.69
CA ARG A 170 -8.83 -8.17 5.51
C ARG A 170 -8.06 -6.94 5.95
N LEU A 171 -7.24 -7.08 6.96
CA LEU A 171 -6.38 -6.01 7.44
C LEU A 171 -4.96 -6.22 6.93
N ASN A 172 -4.46 -5.23 6.22
CA ASN A 172 -3.07 -5.14 5.77
C ASN A 172 -2.39 -4.00 6.52
N THR A 173 -1.33 -4.32 7.25
CA THR A 173 -0.52 -3.33 7.96
C THR A 173 0.87 -3.29 7.33
N SER A 174 1.34 -2.09 7.00
CA SER A 174 2.70 -1.81 6.56
C SER A 174 3.32 -0.71 7.43
N TYR A 175 4.63 -0.60 7.40
CA TYR A 175 5.43 0.18 8.35
C TYR A 175 6.05 1.38 7.65
N SER A 176 5.95 2.57 8.26
CA SER A 176 6.46 3.82 7.70
C SER A 176 7.53 4.49 8.58
N PHE A 177 7.97 3.85 9.66
CA PHE A 177 9.00 4.39 10.55
C PHE A 177 10.26 4.82 9.79
N GLY A 178 10.62 6.10 9.88
CA GLY A 178 11.77 6.68 9.21
C GLY A 178 11.65 6.76 7.67
N ILE A 179 10.45 6.51 7.14
CA ILE A 179 10.14 6.55 5.70
C ILE A 179 9.19 7.70 5.41
N ASP A 180 8.16 7.89 6.26
CA ASP A 180 7.12 8.89 6.10
C ASP A 180 6.64 9.38 7.48
N ASP A 181 5.69 10.31 7.53
CA ASP A 181 5.27 10.99 8.78
C ASP A 181 4.50 10.10 9.76
N GLN A 182 3.80 9.08 9.27
CA GLN A 182 3.05 8.12 10.07
C GLN A 182 3.92 6.92 10.51
N ASP A 183 3.49 6.19 11.53
CA ASP A 183 4.15 4.94 11.96
C ASP A 183 3.79 3.76 11.05
N PHE A 184 2.52 3.72 10.60
CA PHE A 184 1.94 2.61 9.84
C PHE A 184 0.98 3.12 8.77
N MET A 185 0.81 2.30 7.73
CA MET A 185 -0.33 2.37 6.81
C MET A 185 -1.18 1.13 6.96
N LEU A 186 -2.50 1.34 7.03
CA LEU A 186 -3.51 0.27 7.07
C LEU A 186 -4.38 0.33 5.82
N ALA A 187 -4.69 -0.85 5.26
CA ALA A 187 -5.53 -1.02 4.07
C ALA A 187 -6.31 -2.33 4.10
#